data_458655084070f84cb93134e1e7698735
#
_entry.id   458655084070f84cb93134e1e7698735
#
_cell.length_a   1.000
_cell.length_b   1.000
_cell.length_c   1.000
_cell.angle_alpha   90.00
_cell.angle_beta   90.00
_cell.angle_gamma   90.00
#
_symmetry.space_group_name_H-M   'P 1'
#
loop_
_entity.id
_entity.type
_entity.pdbx_description
1 polymer ?
#
loop_
_entity_poly.entity_id
_entity_poly.type
_entity_poly.pdbx_seq_one_letter_code
_entity_poly.pdbx_strand_id
1 'polypeptide(L)' 'MDDDLPRPKGDAAAALAKESLDPYSLAELEERIDLLEAEITRIRAHRDKAAAHRTAADALFGKPA' A
#
# COMPACT_ATOMS: atom_id res chain seq x y z
N MET A 1 -16.62 -19.41 -3.12
CA MET A 1 -16.22 -18.22 -3.81
C MET A 1 -14.90 -17.70 -3.31
N ASP A 2 -13.98 -17.62 -4.19
CA ASP A 2 -12.63 -17.24 -3.80
C ASP A 2 -12.52 -15.80 -3.36
N ASP A 3 -13.43 -14.98 -3.83
CA ASP A 3 -13.40 -13.57 -3.49
C ASP A 3 -13.54 -13.33 -2.01
N ASP A 4 -14.15 -14.25 -1.33
CA ASP A 4 -14.38 -14.09 0.09
C ASP A 4 -13.16 -14.42 0.93
N LEU A 5 -12.18 -15.04 0.32
CA LEU A 5 -11.00 -15.44 1.07
C LEU A 5 -10.08 -14.23 1.25
N PRO A 6 -9.63 -13.99 2.46
CA PRO A 6 -8.70 -12.88 2.68
C PRO A 6 -7.37 -13.16 2.00
N ARG A 7 -6.77 -12.12 1.49
CA ARG A 7 -5.46 -12.24 0.89
C ARG A 7 -4.40 -11.99 1.93
N PRO A 8 -3.26 -12.66 1.82
CA PRO A 8 -2.14 -12.34 2.68
C PRO A 8 -1.76 -10.88 2.49
N LYS A 9 -1.58 -10.17 3.57
CA LYS A 9 -1.20 -8.78 3.50
C LYS A 9 0.20 -8.67 2.95
N GLY A 10 0.39 -7.71 2.03
CA GLY A 10 1.70 -7.47 1.46
C GLY A 10 2.10 -8.45 0.38
N ASP A 11 1.21 -9.33 0.00
CA ASP A 11 1.51 -10.35 -1.00
C ASP A 11 1.92 -9.74 -2.32
N ALA A 12 1.15 -8.78 -2.82
CA ALA A 12 1.44 -8.15 -4.10
C ALA A 12 2.74 -7.36 -4.04
N ALA A 13 2.97 -6.66 -2.95
CA ALA A 13 4.20 -5.86 -2.82
C ALA A 13 5.42 -6.76 -2.74
N ALA A 14 5.30 -7.88 -2.04
CA ALA A 14 6.42 -8.83 -1.94
C ALA A 14 6.73 -9.43 -3.29
N ALA A 15 5.71 -9.80 -4.04
CA ALA A 15 5.90 -10.36 -5.37
C ALA A 15 6.56 -9.36 -6.30
N LEU A 16 6.11 -8.12 -6.23
CA LEU A 16 6.65 -7.05 -7.05
C LEU A 16 8.14 -6.84 -6.76
N ALA A 17 8.50 -6.85 -5.49
CA ALA A 17 9.88 -6.61 -5.08
C ALA A 17 10.83 -7.72 -5.53
N LYS A 18 10.30 -8.90 -5.81
CA LYS A 18 11.13 -10.03 -6.22
C LYS A 18 11.17 -10.23 -7.72
N GLU A 19 10.37 -9.49 -8.44
CA GLU A 19 10.27 -9.68 -9.88
C GLU A 19 11.58 -9.28 -10.55
N SER A 20 12.01 -10.08 -11.55
CA SER A 20 13.20 -9.74 -12.31
C SER A 20 12.92 -8.53 -13.18
N LEU A 21 13.80 -7.58 -13.17
CA LEU A 21 13.64 -6.37 -13.98
C LEU A 21 14.37 -6.46 -15.30
N ASP A 22 15.14 -7.53 -15.51
CA ASP A 22 15.92 -7.69 -16.71
C ASP A 22 15.13 -7.62 -18.02
N PRO A 23 13.91 -8.18 -18.09
CA PRO A 23 13.18 -8.14 -19.36
C PRO A 23 12.65 -6.78 -19.77
N TYR A 24 12.69 -5.79 -18.88
CA TYR A 24 12.06 -4.50 -19.14
C TYR A 24 12.98 -3.56 -19.88
N SER A 25 12.43 -2.84 -20.87
CA SER A 25 13.15 -1.78 -21.53
C SER A 25 13.25 -0.57 -20.60
N LEU A 26 14.09 0.38 -21.01
CA LEU A 26 14.22 1.61 -20.24
C LEU A 26 12.87 2.33 -20.12
N ALA A 27 12.14 2.42 -21.21
CA ALA A 27 10.83 3.08 -21.20
C ALA A 27 9.87 2.36 -20.26
N GLU A 28 9.90 1.03 -20.30
CA GLU A 28 9.04 0.25 -19.41
C GLU A 28 9.41 0.43 -17.95
N LEU A 29 10.69 0.54 -17.69
CA LEU A 29 11.12 0.79 -16.32
C LEU A 29 10.66 2.15 -15.83
N GLU A 30 10.71 3.14 -16.68
CA GLU A 30 10.24 4.47 -16.33
C GLU A 30 8.75 4.51 -16.07
N GLU A 31 7.98 3.80 -16.92
CA GLU A 31 6.55 3.68 -16.68
C GLU A 31 6.25 3.00 -15.35
N ARG A 32 7.05 1.99 -15.05
CA ARG A 32 6.87 1.26 -13.80
C ARG A 32 7.15 2.14 -12.61
N ILE A 33 8.20 2.96 -12.71
CA ILE A 33 8.51 3.91 -11.65
C ILE A 33 7.35 4.88 -11.42
N ASP A 34 6.80 5.42 -12.50
CA ASP A 34 5.67 6.34 -12.38
C ASP A 34 4.48 5.68 -11.70
N LEU A 35 4.19 4.45 -12.10
CA LEU A 35 3.09 3.71 -11.50
C LEU A 35 3.31 3.47 -10.02
N LEU A 36 4.54 3.11 -9.66
CA LEU A 36 4.85 2.84 -8.26
C LEU A 36 4.86 4.11 -7.42
N GLU A 37 5.27 5.23 -8.00
CA GLU A 37 5.20 6.49 -7.29
C GLU A 37 3.76 6.90 -7.03
N ALA A 38 2.87 6.67 -8.01
CA ALA A 38 1.46 6.91 -7.80
C ALA A 38 0.91 6.01 -6.71
N GLU A 39 1.38 4.77 -6.69
CA GLU A 39 0.95 3.82 -5.68
C GLU A 39 1.41 4.24 -4.29
N ILE A 40 2.64 4.73 -4.19
CA ILE A 40 3.14 5.24 -2.91
C ILE A 40 2.25 6.38 -2.41
N THR A 41 1.88 7.28 -3.30
CA THR A 41 1.00 8.40 -2.93
C THR A 41 -0.34 7.89 -2.42
N ARG A 42 -0.89 6.90 -3.12
CA ARG A 42 -2.18 6.33 -2.73
C ARG A 42 -2.11 5.68 -1.36
N ILE A 43 -1.04 4.95 -1.11
CA ILE A 43 -0.85 4.26 0.16
C ILE A 43 -0.66 5.26 1.29
N ARG A 44 0.11 6.31 1.03
CA ARG A 44 0.33 7.34 2.05
C ARG A 44 -0.97 8.04 2.43
N ALA A 45 -1.81 8.33 1.44
CA ALA A 45 -3.09 8.95 1.73
C ALA A 45 -3.96 8.04 2.59
N HIS A 46 -3.95 6.76 2.26
CA HIS A 46 -4.72 5.80 3.03
C HIS A 46 -4.18 5.64 4.45
N ARG A 47 -2.85 5.59 4.57
CA ARG A 47 -2.21 5.50 5.87
C ARG A 47 -2.58 6.70 6.74
N ASP A 48 -2.53 7.89 6.16
CA ASP A 48 -2.83 9.09 6.92
C ASP A 48 -4.28 9.11 7.39
N LYS A 49 -5.18 8.63 6.53
CA LYS A 49 -6.59 8.54 6.89
C LYS A 49 -6.79 7.53 8.02
N ALA A 50 -6.13 6.40 7.92
CA ALA A 50 -6.24 5.38 8.96
C ALA A 50 -5.67 5.87 10.27
N ALA A 51 -4.55 6.60 10.20
CA ALA A 51 -3.95 7.15 11.40
C ALA A 51 -4.86 8.19 12.05
N ALA A 52 -5.53 9.01 11.23
CA ALA A 52 -6.46 10.00 11.76
C ALA A 52 -7.66 9.33 12.43
N HIS A 53 -8.16 8.27 11.82
CA HIS A 53 -9.27 7.52 12.41
C HIS A 53 -8.88 6.92 13.75
N ARG A 54 -7.68 6.39 13.82
CA ARG A 54 -7.21 5.79 15.06
C ARG A 54 -7.07 6.83 16.15
N THR A 55 -6.51 7.99 15.80
CA THR A 55 -6.36 9.07 16.76
C THR A 55 -7.72 9.54 17.26
N ALA A 56 -8.70 9.65 16.36
CA ALA A 56 -10.04 10.06 16.74
C ALA A 56 -10.67 9.04 17.68
N ALA A 57 -10.49 7.77 17.38
CA ALA A 57 -11.04 6.72 18.23
C ALA A 57 -10.39 6.76 19.61
N ASP A 58 -9.09 6.94 19.67
CA ASP A 58 -8.38 7.03 20.93
C ASP A 58 -8.88 8.22 21.75
N ALA A 59 -9.15 9.32 21.08
CA ALA A 59 -9.64 10.52 21.76
C ALA A 59 -11.03 10.28 22.35
N LEU A 60 -11.83 9.51 21.65
CA LEU A 60 -13.18 9.22 22.12
C LEU A 60 -13.20 8.26 23.29
N PHE A 61 -12.36 7.24 23.24
CA PHE A 61 -12.35 6.22 24.26
C PHE A 61 -11.26 6.41 25.27
N GLY A 62 -10.46 7.17 24.89
CA GLY A 62 -9.39 7.33 25.52
C GLY A 62 -9.10 7.68 26.75
N LYS A 63 -8.83 8.02 27.04
CA LYS A 63 -8.37 8.18 27.72
C LYS A 63 -7.95 8.43 28.63
N PRO A 64 -7.62 8.38 28.95
CA PRO A 64 -7.20 8.23 30.00
C PRO A 64 -6.83 9.13 30.69
N ALA A 65 -6.94 9.30 31.26
CA ALA A 65 -6.63 10.38 32.02
C ALA A 65 -5.56 10.37 32.80
#